data_4145aeb4c9a1166f7e1f28d5aa0f0a19
#
_entry.id   4145aeb4c9a1166f7e1f28d5aa0f0a19
#
_cell.length_a   1.000
_cell.length_b   1.000
_cell.length_c   1.000
_cell.angle_alpha   90.00
_cell.angle_beta   90.00
_cell.angle_gamma   90.00
#
_symmetry.space_group_name_H-M   'P 1'
#
loop_
_entity.id
_entity.type
_entity.pdbx_description
1 polymer ?
#
loop_
_entity_poly.entity_id
_entity_poly.type
_entity_poly.pdbx_seq_one_letter_code
_entity_poly.pdbx_strand_id
1 'polypeptide(L)'
;MKNKKVVFIIIIVFIILLTATYFQNPKLLDRALYRVGIQEQVCFSENIVSNLEGAKNIAAVGDIALTKNSLDTLQSLNSADPEIILFLGDLSYTTANEWIEFTDFLEKEKTFITIGYDDLEYQEEYLAYYDIENVFYSFDFENVHFVTISTQQSYSKESKQYDFLKSDLANTNLDENIDWIVFWLHEPLYFSNSPNGHTDLIVLHKLLDQYDVDLVLQANFHAYERSKPITSDGIIMDHSKCSYIDPKGQIFVTAGTGGHSHIDVKNKSDLFVISNENDFGFFNLKIEGKVIVGEFIANSGKIIDIFEVRKST
;
A
#
# COMPACT_ATOMS: atom_id res chain seq x y z
N MET A 1 -11.48 23.54 -48.08
CA MET A 1 -12.26 22.36 -47.70
C MET A 1 -11.47 21.02 -47.81
N LYS A 2 -10.53 20.85 -48.76
CA LYS A 2 -9.75 19.61 -48.87
C LYS A 2 -8.88 19.25 -47.66
N ASN A 3 -8.27 20.23 -47.00
CA ASN A 3 -7.38 19.97 -45.85
C ASN A 3 -8.10 19.45 -44.58
N LYS A 4 -9.35 19.88 -44.35
CA LYS A 4 -10.11 19.37 -43.18
C LYS A 4 -10.49 17.89 -43.30
N LYS A 5 -10.80 17.42 -44.54
CA LYS A 5 -11.11 15.99 -44.78
C LYS A 5 -9.86 15.11 -44.61
N VAL A 6 -8.69 15.59 -45.04
CA VAL A 6 -7.43 14.85 -44.89
C VAL A 6 -7.04 14.73 -43.40
N VAL A 7 -7.15 15.82 -42.65
CA VAL A 7 -6.90 15.81 -41.20
C VAL A 7 -7.86 14.87 -40.48
N PHE A 8 -9.14 14.88 -40.81
CA PHE A 8 -10.16 14.01 -40.23
C PHE A 8 -9.90 12.52 -40.53
N ILE A 9 -9.49 12.19 -41.74
CA ILE A 9 -9.12 10.82 -42.12
C ILE A 9 -7.87 10.37 -41.36
N ILE A 10 -6.85 11.21 -41.21
CA ILE A 10 -5.63 10.90 -40.46
C ILE A 10 -5.99 10.62 -38.97
N ILE A 11 -6.87 11.40 -38.37
CA ILE A 11 -7.31 11.18 -37.00
C ILE A 11 -8.05 9.84 -36.85
N ILE A 12 -8.95 9.50 -37.80
CA ILE A 12 -9.68 8.23 -37.76
C ILE A 12 -8.72 7.05 -37.92
N VAL A 13 -7.79 7.12 -38.88
CA VAL A 13 -6.78 6.06 -39.08
C VAL A 13 -5.90 5.90 -37.82
N PHE A 14 -5.53 7.00 -37.17
CA PHE A 14 -4.76 6.98 -35.93
C PHE A 14 -5.54 6.32 -34.81
N ILE A 15 -6.84 6.64 -34.65
CA ILE A 15 -7.73 6.01 -33.66
C ILE A 15 -7.87 4.51 -33.93
N ILE A 16 -8.06 4.10 -35.18
CA ILE A 16 -8.19 2.68 -35.55
C ILE A 16 -6.88 1.93 -35.29
N LEU A 17 -5.73 2.53 -35.58
CA LEU A 17 -4.42 1.94 -35.26
C LEU A 17 -4.20 1.81 -33.78
N LEU A 18 -4.58 2.82 -32.99
CA LEU A 18 -4.50 2.78 -31.54
C LEU A 18 -5.38 1.68 -30.95
N THR A 19 -6.64 1.55 -31.41
CA THR A 19 -7.54 0.50 -30.93
C THR A 19 -7.07 -0.89 -31.35
N ALA A 20 -6.58 -1.07 -32.59
CA ALA A 20 -6.02 -2.34 -33.03
C ALA A 20 -4.77 -2.74 -32.23
N THR A 21 -3.90 -1.77 -31.90
CA THR A 21 -2.72 -2.00 -31.06
C THR A 21 -3.12 -2.35 -29.63
N TYR A 22 -4.14 -1.70 -29.10
CA TYR A 22 -4.68 -2.00 -27.77
C TYR A 22 -5.19 -3.44 -27.65
N PHE A 23 -5.98 -3.90 -28.64
CA PHE A 23 -6.50 -5.27 -28.66
C PHE A 23 -5.43 -6.34 -28.89
N GLN A 24 -4.36 -6.00 -29.64
CA GLN A 24 -3.26 -6.94 -29.89
C GLN A 24 -2.19 -6.95 -28.82
N ASN A 25 -1.88 -5.81 -28.23
CA ASN A 25 -0.91 -5.65 -27.16
C ASN A 25 -1.16 -4.37 -26.34
N PRO A 26 -2.01 -4.44 -25.31
CA PRO A 26 -2.36 -3.28 -24.48
C PRO A 26 -1.13 -2.58 -23.87
N LYS A 27 -0.13 -3.36 -23.43
CA LYS A 27 1.10 -2.83 -22.83
C LYS A 27 1.93 -1.96 -23.79
N LEU A 28 1.89 -2.25 -25.08
CA LEU A 28 2.60 -1.46 -26.09
C LEU A 28 1.95 -0.09 -26.31
N LEU A 29 0.62 -0.03 -26.23
CA LEU A 29 -0.12 1.22 -26.31
C LEU A 29 0.12 2.09 -25.07
N ASP A 30 0.04 1.52 -23.88
CA ASP A 30 0.28 2.23 -22.61
C ASP A 30 1.69 2.86 -22.62
N ARG A 31 2.72 2.11 -23.05
CA ARG A 31 4.08 2.64 -23.25
C ARG A 31 4.15 3.78 -24.29
N ALA A 32 3.40 3.66 -25.38
CA ALA A 32 3.37 4.69 -26.41
C ALA A 32 2.69 5.98 -25.91
N LEU A 33 1.57 5.84 -25.18
CA LEU A 33 0.84 6.96 -24.57
C LEU A 33 1.70 7.66 -23.53
N TYR A 34 2.41 6.89 -22.71
CA TYR A 34 3.39 7.42 -21.76
C TYR A 34 4.48 8.27 -22.45
N ARG A 35 5.11 7.73 -23.51
CA ARG A 35 6.19 8.43 -24.24
C ARG A 35 5.76 9.77 -24.85
N VAL A 36 4.48 9.93 -25.14
CA VAL A 36 3.92 11.19 -25.66
C VAL A 36 3.29 12.05 -24.55
N GLY A 37 3.47 11.67 -23.26
CA GLY A 37 2.97 12.43 -22.12
C GLY A 37 1.46 12.43 -21.93
N ILE A 38 0.75 11.46 -22.52
CA ILE A 38 -0.71 11.33 -22.43
C ILE A 38 -1.13 10.46 -21.23
N GLN A 39 -0.22 9.61 -20.73
CA GLN A 39 -0.47 8.71 -19.62
C GLN A 39 0.68 8.82 -18.59
N GLU A 40 0.36 8.79 -17.30
CA GLU A 40 1.37 8.71 -16.24
C GLU A 40 2.12 7.39 -16.34
N GLN A 41 3.38 7.40 -15.89
CA GLN A 41 4.23 6.22 -15.93
C GLN A 41 3.69 5.18 -14.94
N VAL A 42 3.09 4.14 -15.46
CA VAL A 42 2.80 2.92 -14.72
C VAL A 42 4.00 2.00 -14.92
N CYS A 43 4.50 1.43 -13.83
CA CYS A 43 5.53 0.40 -13.92
C CYS A 43 4.89 -0.88 -14.45
N PHE A 44 5.59 -1.57 -15.34
CA PHE A 44 5.10 -2.82 -15.92
C PHE A 44 5.83 -4.01 -15.29
N SER A 45 5.15 -5.14 -15.17
CA SER A 45 5.73 -6.38 -14.63
C SER A 45 7.02 -6.81 -15.35
N GLU A 46 7.20 -6.46 -16.61
CA GLU A 46 8.43 -6.72 -17.38
C GLU A 46 9.61 -5.80 -17.02
N ASN A 47 9.37 -4.74 -16.24
CA ASN A 47 10.41 -3.89 -15.67
C ASN A 47 10.88 -4.43 -14.30
N ILE A 48 10.16 -5.41 -13.75
CA ILE A 48 10.49 -6.12 -12.53
C ILE A 48 11.29 -7.34 -12.94
N VAL A 49 12.54 -7.37 -12.51
CA VAL A 49 13.53 -8.36 -12.98
C VAL A 49 13.39 -9.68 -12.23
N SER A 50 12.74 -9.68 -11.07
CA SER A 50 12.67 -10.83 -10.20
C SER A 50 11.64 -11.84 -10.65
N ASN A 51 12.08 -13.06 -10.92
CA ASN A 51 11.23 -14.22 -10.96
C ASN A 51 11.13 -14.78 -9.55
N LEU A 52 10.07 -14.38 -8.81
CA LEU A 52 9.86 -14.78 -7.42
C LEU A 52 9.03 -16.08 -7.38
N GLU A 53 9.67 -17.22 -7.66
CA GLU A 53 9.00 -18.54 -7.68
C GLU A 53 8.62 -19.06 -6.28
N GLY A 54 9.33 -18.60 -5.24
CA GLY A 54 9.13 -19.00 -3.83
C GLY A 54 8.61 -17.87 -2.94
N ALA A 55 8.13 -16.76 -3.52
CA ALA A 55 7.72 -15.60 -2.74
C ALA A 55 6.56 -15.90 -1.82
N LYS A 56 6.62 -15.30 -0.63
CA LYS A 56 5.51 -15.21 0.31
C LYS A 56 4.65 -14.00 -0.02
N ASN A 57 3.32 -14.17 0.02
CA ASN A 57 2.36 -13.11 -0.26
C ASN A 57 1.80 -12.54 1.04
N ILE A 58 1.85 -11.23 1.16
CA ILE A 58 1.24 -10.47 2.25
C ILE A 58 0.24 -9.50 1.64
N ALA A 59 -1.03 -9.59 2.01
CA ALA A 59 -2.06 -8.67 1.55
C ALA A 59 -2.34 -7.59 2.59
N ALA A 60 -2.49 -6.34 2.17
CA ALA A 60 -2.79 -5.22 3.05
C ALA A 60 -3.90 -4.33 2.49
N VAL A 61 -4.87 -3.95 3.31
CA VAL A 61 -5.96 -3.05 2.92
C VAL A 61 -6.65 -2.46 4.15
N GLY A 62 -7.12 -1.23 4.07
CA GLY A 62 -7.94 -0.57 5.08
C GLY A 62 -9.21 0.05 4.49
N ASP A 63 -10.01 0.69 5.35
CA ASP A 63 -11.24 1.40 4.98
C ASP A 63 -12.24 0.49 4.26
N ILE A 64 -12.58 -0.63 4.94
CA ILE A 64 -13.34 -1.72 4.32
C ILE A 64 -14.82 -1.36 4.24
N ALA A 65 -15.49 -1.10 5.39
CA ALA A 65 -16.94 -1.10 5.50
C ALA A 65 -17.57 -2.44 5.06
N LEU A 66 -18.90 -2.60 5.19
CA LEU A 66 -19.56 -3.86 4.81
C LEU A 66 -20.38 -3.68 3.52
N THR A 67 -19.69 -3.27 2.45
CA THR A 67 -20.31 -2.97 1.15
C THR A 67 -20.10 -4.11 0.16
N LYS A 68 -20.78 -4.03 -1.00
CA LYS A 68 -20.51 -4.94 -2.10
C LYS A 68 -19.07 -4.79 -2.61
N ASN A 69 -18.54 -3.56 -2.67
CA ASN A 69 -17.16 -3.33 -3.10
C ASN A 69 -16.16 -3.99 -2.15
N SER A 70 -16.45 -3.93 -0.84
CA SER A 70 -15.63 -4.57 0.18
C SER A 70 -15.63 -6.09 0.03
N LEU A 71 -16.81 -6.68 -0.22
CA LEU A 71 -16.88 -8.11 -0.49
C LEU A 71 -16.05 -8.50 -1.72
N ASP A 72 -16.16 -7.73 -2.81
CA ASP A 72 -15.39 -7.96 -4.03
C ASP A 72 -13.88 -7.82 -3.73
N THR A 73 -13.46 -6.85 -2.90
CA THR A 73 -12.05 -6.67 -2.48
C THR A 73 -11.56 -7.84 -1.65
N LEU A 74 -12.30 -8.25 -0.62
CA LEU A 74 -11.89 -9.34 0.27
C LEU A 74 -11.88 -10.70 -0.45
N GLN A 75 -12.79 -10.93 -1.39
CA GLN A 75 -12.78 -12.14 -2.23
C GLN A 75 -11.59 -12.14 -3.19
N SER A 76 -11.24 -10.98 -3.78
CA SER A 76 -10.05 -10.83 -4.62
C SER A 76 -8.78 -11.08 -3.81
N LEU A 77 -8.69 -10.50 -2.62
CA LEU A 77 -7.60 -10.70 -1.67
C LEU A 77 -7.47 -12.17 -1.28
N ASN A 78 -8.56 -12.82 -0.87
CA ASN A 78 -8.56 -14.22 -0.48
C ASN A 78 -8.14 -15.15 -1.65
N SER A 79 -8.53 -14.78 -2.88
CA SER A 79 -8.15 -15.53 -4.09
C SER A 79 -6.66 -15.43 -4.44
N ALA A 80 -5.96 -14.42 -3.92
CA ALA A 80 -4.51 -14.30 -4.04
C ALA A 80 -3.74 -15.22 -3.07
N ASP A 81 -4.46 -15.92 -2.19
CA ASP A 81 -3.95 -16.89 -1.19
C ASP A 81 -2.76 -16.34 -0.38
N PRO A 82 -2.93 -15.22 0.34
CA PRO A 82 -1.85 -14.64 1.12
C PRO A 82 -1.53 -15.50 2.35
N GLU A 83 -0.26 -15.53 2.75
CA GLU A 83 0.15 -16.11 4.02
C GLU A 83 -0.14 -15.19 5.21
N ILE A 84 -0.19 -13.86 4.97
CA ILE A 84 -0.52 -12.85 5.97
C ILE A 84 -1.51 -11.83 5.38
N ILE A 85 -2.51 -11.45 6.17
CA ILE A 85 -3.47 -10.39 5.86
C ILE A 85 -3.30 -9.28 6.90
N LEU A 86 -3.00 -8.07 6.46
CA LEU A 86 -2.90 -6.88 7.29
C LEU A 86 -4.11 -5.96 7.04
N PHE A 87 -5.00 -5.85 8.00
CA PHE A 87 -6.03 -4.83 7.94
C PHE A 87 -5.53 -3.53 8.57
N LEU A 88 -5.60 -2.46 7.79
CA LEU A 88 -5.01 -1.17 8.11
C LEU A 88 -5.97 -0.23 8.87
N GLY A 89 -6.95 -0.78 9.57
CA GLY A 89 -7.95 -0.04 10.35
C GLY A 89 -9.18 0.39 9.55
N ASP A 90 -10.17 0.91 10.28
CA ASP A 90 -11.52 1.23 9.80
C ASP A 90 -12.15 0.01 9.10
N LEU A 91 -12.35 -1.04 9.91
CA LEU A 91 -12.73 -2.38 9.46
C LEU A 91 -14.17 -2.41 8.93
N SER A 92 -15.15 -2.13 9.78
CA SER A 92 -16.55 -2.37 9.41
C SER A 92 -17.40 -1.12 9.25
N TYR A 93 -17.11 -0.03 9.96
CA TYR A 93 -17.97 1.15 10.15
C TYR A 93 -19.33 0.78 10.79
N THR A 94 -19.43 -0.41 11.38
CA THR A 94 -20.58 -0.96 12.07
C THR A 94 -20.12 -1.70 13.32
N THR A 95 -20.65 -2.88 13.63
CA THR A 95 -20.26 -3.64 14.80
C THR A 95 -19.16 -4.68 14.52
N ALA A 96 -18.39 -5.06 15.55
CA ALA A 96 -17.42 -6.13 15.42
C ALA A 96 -18.07 -7.48 15.03
N ASN A 97 -19.29 -7.75 15.51
CA ASN A 97 -19.98 -8.99 15.15
C ASN A 97 -20.33 -9.04 13.65
N GLU A 98 -20.81 -7.93 13.07
CA GLU A 98 -21.10 -7.88 11.64
C GLU A 98 -19.83 -8.01 10.82
N TRP A 99 -18.71 -7.46 11.28
CA TRP A 99 -17.40 -7.68 10.68
C TRP A 99 -17.00 -9.16 10.69
N ILE A 100 -17.11 -9.82 11.84
CA ILE A 100 -16.74 -11.23 12.01
C ILE A 100 -17.58 -12.12 11.06
N GLU A 101 -18.89 -11.86 10.98
CA GLU A 101 -19.77 -12.58 10.06
C GLU A 101 -19.44 -12.31 8.58
N PHE A 102 -19.08 -11.05 8.26
CA PHE A 102 -18.75 -10.65 6.88
C PHE A 102 -17.42 -11.23 6.39
N THR A 103 -16.51 -11.49 7.31
CA THR A 103 -15.14 -11.98 7.01
C THR A 103 -14.92 -13.45 7.39
N ASP A 104 -15.97 -14.23 7.66
CA ASP A 104 -15.90 -15.62 8.12
C ASP A 104 -15.18 -16.57 7.16
N PHE A 105 -15.09 -16.19 5.88
CA PHE A 105 -14.37 -16.94 4.84
C PHE A 105 -12.85 -16.69 4.81
N LEU A 106 -12.33 -15.71 5.60
CA LEU A 106 -10.91 -15.44 5.74
C LEU A 106 -10.34 -16.25 6.90
N GLU A 107 -9.08 -16.66 6.77
CA GLU A 107 -8.37 -17.38 7.83
C GLU A 107 -7.94 -16.41 8.93
N LYS A 108 -8.57 -16.52 10.10
CA LYS A 108 -8.29 -15.67 11.26
C LYS A 108 -6.82 -15.69 11.66
N GLU A 109 -6.19 -16.85 11.64
CA GLU A 109 -4.81 -17.08 12.07
C GLU A 109 -3.79 -16.41 11.17
N LYS A 110 -4.17 -16.03 9.96
CA LYS A 110 -3.34 -15.26 9.02
C LYS A 110 -3.61 -13.76 9.11
N THR A 111 -4.60 -13.33 9.92
CA THR A 111 -5.13 -11.97 9.91
C THR A 111 -4.63 -11.17 11.11
N PHE A 112 -4.06 -10.01 10.83
CA PHE A 112 -3.57 -9.03 11.79
C PHE A 112 -4.23 -7.68 11.53
N ILE A 113 -4.58 -6.94 12.58
CA ILE A 113 -5.33 -5.69 12.45
C ILE A 113 -4.60 -4.54 13.13
N THR A 114 -4.78 -3.33 12.63
CA THR A 114 -4.64 -2.11 13.43
C THR A 114 -6.00 -1.45 13.61
N ILE A 115 -6.12 -0.58 14.59
CA ILE A 115 -7.37 0.09 14.96
C ILE A 115 -7.42 1.46 14.31
N GLY A 116 -8.48 1.71 13.54
CA GLY A 116 -8.82 3.02 13.02
C GLY A 116 -9.81 3.78 13.93
N TYR A 117 -10.26 4.94 13.48
CA TYR A 117 -11.16 5.78 14.28
C TYR A 117 -12.55 5.15 14.41
N ASP A 118 -13.07 4.58 13.34
CA ASP A 118 -14.41 3.97 13.31
C ASP A 118 -14.46 2.59 14.01
N ASP A 119 -13.30 2.03 14.39
CA ASP A 119 -13.20 0.79 15.17
C ASP A 119 -13.27 0.99 16.69
N LEU A 120 -13.10 2.23 17.18
CA LEU A 120 -12.90 2.52 18.61
C LEU A 120 -14.02 2.03 19.52
N GLU A 121 -15.28 2.10 19.07
CA GLU A 121 -16.43 1.67 19.84
C GLU A 121 -16.40 0.16 20.16
N TYR A 122 -15.82 -0.64 19.23
CA TYR A 122 -15.77 -2.10 19.30
C TYR A 122 -14.34 -2.63 19.38
N GLN A 123 -13.39 -1.79 19.80
CA GLN A 123 -11.97 -2.12 19.83
C GLN A 123 -11.69 -3.40 20.67
N GLU A 124 -12.30 -3.51 21.84
CA GLU A 124 -12.07 -4.66 22.72
C GLU A 124 -12.56 -5.96 22.11
N GLU A 125 -13.69 -5.92 21.37
CA GLU A 125 -14.25 -7.08 20.67
C GLU A 125 -13.35 -7.51 19.50
N TYR A 126 -12.81 -6.55 18.72
CA TYR A 126 -11.84 -6.84 17.67
C TYR A 126 -10.57 -7.48 18.21
N LEU A 127 -9.98 -6.88 19.25
CA LEU A 127 -8.76 -7.40 19.87
C LEU A 127 -8.98 -8.80 20.44
N ALA A 128 -10.12 -9.01 21.12
CA ALA A 128 -10.47 -10.33 21.68
C ALA A 128 -10.69 -11.37 20.56
N TYR A 129 -11.34 -11.01 19.46
CA TYR A 129 -11.55 -11.92 18.34
C TYR A 129 -10.23 -12.34 17.69
N TYR A 130 -9.29 -11.43 17.48
CA TYR A 130 -8.00 -11.72 16.85
C TYR A 130 -6.89 -12.17 17.82
N ASP A 131 -7.22 -12.39 19.11
CA ASP A 131 -6.28 -12.77 20.16
C ASP A 131 -5.10 -11.79 20.32
N ILE A 132 -5.39 -10.48 20.17
CA ILE A 132 -4.41 -9.39 20.26
C ILE A 132 -4.51 -8.74 21.66
N GLU A 133 -3.39 -8.67 22.39
CA GLU A 133 -3.37 -8.13 23.75
C GLU A 133 -3.36 -6.60 23.80
N ASN A 134 -2.74 -5.95 22.81
CA ASN A 134 -2.58 -4.50 22.76
C ASN A 134 -2.78 -3.97 21.33
N VAL A 135 -3.21 -2.71 21.19
CA VAL A 135 -3.34 -2.02 19.90
C VAL A 135 -1.99 -1.68 19.24
N PHE A 136 -0.89 -1.99 19.91
CA PHE A 136 0.46 -1.89 19.39
C PHE A 136 1.20 -3.20 19.67
N TYR A 137 1.77 -3.80 18.66
CA TYR A 137 2.44 -5.10 18.72
C TYR A 137 3.32 -5.32 17.50
N SER A 138 4.14 -6.36 17.55
CA SER A 138 4.97 -6.79 16.44
C SER A 138 4.97 -8.31 16.33
N PHE A 139 5.35 -8.82 15.17
CA PHE A 139 5.61 -10.23 14.92
C PHE A 139 6.57 -10.39 13.75
N ASP A 140 7.26 -11.53 13.72
CA ASP A 140 8.12 -11.90 12.62
C ASP A 140 7.46 -12.94 11.73
N PHE A 141 7.63 -12.80 10.44
CA PHE A 141 7.25 -13.80 9.45
C PHE A 141 8.34 -13.92 8.40
N GLU A 142 8.94 -15.12 8.28
CA GLU A 142 10.13 -15.35 7.48
C GLU A 142 11.27 -14.39 7.89
N ASN A 143 11.81 -13.61 6.97
CA ASN A 143 12.84 -12.61 7.22
C ASN A 143 12.29 -11.17 7.32
N VAL A 144 11.01 -11.02 7.67
CA VAL A 144 10.34 -9.73 7.79
C VAL A 144 9.84 -9.52 9.20
N HIS A 145 10.17 -8.38 9.76
CA HIS A 145 9.60 -7.88 10.99
C HIS A 145 8.42 -6.96 10.69
N PHE A 146 7.26 -7.29 11.24
CA PHE A 146 6.04 -6.48 11.14
C PHE A 146 5.76 -5.80 12.47
N VAL A 147 5.52 -4.49 12.47
CA VAL A 147 5.21 -3.73 13.68
C VAL A 147 4.12 -2.70 13.44
N THR A 148 3.16 -2.58 14.37
CA THR A 148 2.06 -1.62 14.33
C THR A 148 1.91 -0.84 15.61
N ILE A 149 1.30 0.32 15.47
CA ILE A 149 0.77 1.13 16.58
C ILE A 149 -0.63 1.63 16.23
N SER A 150 -1.40 2.04 17.24
CA SER A 150 -2.66 2.73 17.03
C SER A 150 -2.45 4.25 16.98
N THR A 151 -2.91 4.89 15.90
CA THR A 151 -2.96 6.35 15.81
C THR A 151 -4.07 6.96 16.67
N GLN A 152 -4.96 6.13 17.20
CA GLN A 152 -6.06 6.54 18.10
C GLN A 152 -5.65 6.67 19.57
N GLN A 153 -4.41 6.31 19.89
CA GLN A 153 -3.79 6.51 21.20
C GLN A 153 -2.58 7.44 21.08
N SER A 154 -2.09 7.96 22.22
CA SER A 154 -0.92 8.82 22.23
C SER A 154 0.32 8.10 21.70
N TYR A 155 0.95 8.65 20.67
CA TYR A 155 2.23 8.25 20.10
C TYR A 155 3.34 9.30 20.36
N SER A 156 3.13 10.18 21.33
CA SER A 156 4.17 11.12 21.79
C SER A 156 5.37 10.35 22.35
N LYS A 157 6.53 11.01 22.40
CA LYS A 157 7.79 10.40 22.88
C LYS A 157 7.72 9.86 24.32
N GLU A 158 6.73 10.28 25.07
CA GLU A 158 6.48 9.88 26.46
C GLU A 158 5.42 8.77 26.56
N SER A 159 4.86 8.31 25.43
CA SER A 159 3.81 7.29 25.41
C SER A 159 4.39 5.88 25.47
N LYS A 160 3.59 4.94 26.01
CA LYS A 160 3.97 3.53 26.08
C LYS A 160 4.22 2.91 24.71
N GLN A 161 3.37 3.25 23.72
CA GLN A 161 3.56 2.68 22.38
C GLN A 161 4.76 3.29 21.63
N TYR A 162 5.16 4.53 21.93
CA TYR A 162 6.42 5.08 21.42
C TYR A 162 7.64 4.36 22.00
N ASP A 163 7.63 4.12 23.32
CA ASP A 163 8.70 3.37 23.98
C ASP A 163 8.76 1.92 23.50
N PHE A 164 7.60 1.29 23.29
CA PHE A 164 7.49 -0.03 22.66
C PHE A 164 8.13 0.00 21.28
N LEU A 165 7.63 0.83 20.36
CA LEU A 165 8.10 0.90 18.98
C LEU A 165 9.62 1.15 18.91
N LYS A 166 10.14 2.06 19.72
CA LYS A 166 11.56 2.36 19.80
C LYS A 166 12.40 1.17 20.26
N SER A 167 11.92 0.45 21.28
CA SER A 167 12.64 -0.71 21.82
C SER A 167 12.58 -1.89 20.87
N ASP A 168 11.45 -2.11 20.26
CA ASP A 168 11.17 -3.15 19.29
C ASP A 168 12.05 -3.01 18.05
N LEU A 169 12.03 -1.86 17.38
CA LEU A 169 12.88 -1.57 16.24
C LEU A 169 14.38 -1.62 16.55
N ALA A 170 14.79 -1.20 17.77
CA ALA A 170 16.18 -1.28 18.19
C ALA A 170 16.65 -2.74 18.35
N ASN A 171 15.78 -3.63 18.82
CA ASN A 171 16.07 -5.06 18.92
C ASN A 171 16.10 -5.73 17.55
N THR A 172 15.14 -5.40 16.69
CA THR A 172 15.04 -5.94 15.32
C THR A 172 16.29 -5.62 14.50
N ASN A 173 16.84 -4.42 14.62
CA ASN A 173 18.09 -4.05 13.92
C ASN A 173 19.34 -4.82 14.39
N LEU A 174 19.25 -5.58 15.46
CA LEU A 174 20.30 -6.46 15.94
C LEU A 174 20.10 -7.93 15.51
N ASP A 175 18.94 -8.24 14.92
CA ASP A 175 18.63 -9.60 14.47
C ASP A 175 19.08 -9.80 13.01
N GLU A 176 20.12 -10.61 12.83
CA GLU A 176 20.68 -10.92 11.50
C GLU A 176 19.75 -11.78 10.63
N ASN A 177 18.66 -12.31 11.18
CA ASN A 177 17.66 -13.07 10.40
C ASN A 177 16.61 -12.17 9.75
N ILE A 178 16.50 -10.92 10.18
CA ILE A 178 15.54 -9.96 9.64
C ILE A 178 16.19 -9.11 8.56
N ASP A 179 15.70 -9.23 7.34
CA ASP A 179 16.14 -8.40 6.21
C ASP A 179 15.22 -7.18 6.01
N TRP A 180 13.94 -7.28 6.39
CA TRP A 180 12.92 -6.28 6.09
C TRP A 180 12.13 -5.85 7.32
N ILE A 181 11.85 -4.56 7.43
CA ILE A 181 10.97 -4.01 8.47
C ILE A 181 9.79 -3.31 7.78
N VAL A 182 8.58 -3.79 8.09
CA VAL A 182 7.31 -3.24 7.61
C VAL A 182 6.55 -2.66 8.80
N PHE A 183 6.38 -1.36 8.81
CA PHE A 183 5.55 -0.66 9.78
C PHE A 183 4.17 -0.39 9.19
N TRP A 184 3.09 -0.66 9.93
CA TRP A 184 1.76 -0.31 9.46
C TRP A 184 0.92 0.38 10.53
N LEU A 185 0.01 1.23 10.06
CA LEU A 185 -0.88 2.02 10.92
C LEU A 185 -2.10 2.47 10.10
N HIS A 186 -3.09 3.05 10.79
CA HIS A 186 -4.29 3.53 10.09
C HIS A 186 -4.07 4.91 9.45
N GLU A 187 -3.83 5.96 10.24
CA GLU A 187 -3.70 7.31 9.72
C GLU A 187 -2.40 7.52 8.94
N PRO A 188 -2.47 8.14 7.75
CA PRO A 188 -1.29 8.26 6.88
C PRO A 188 -0.33 9.35 7.37
N LEU A 189 0.98 9.03 7.36
CA LEU A 189 2.02 10.02 7.59
C LEU A 189 2.08 11.02 6.43
N TYR A 190 1.94 10.55 5.21
CA TYR A 190 1.94 11.36 3.99
C TYR A 190 0.80 10.92 3.06
N PHE A 191 0.12 11.90 2.46
CA PHE A 191 -0.88 11.68 1.41
C PHE A 191 -0.99 12.93 0.52
N SER A 192 -1.49 12.79 -0.70
CA SER A 192 -1.47 13.87 -1.71
C SER A 192 -2.16 15.15 -1.26
N ASN A 193 -3.28 15.06 -0.56
CA ASN A 193 -4.00 16.25 -0.10
C ASN A 193 -3.30 16.97 1.08
N SER A 194 -2.29 16.33 1.71
CA SER A 194 -1.42 16.90 2.74
C SER A 194 0.05 16.51 2.49
N PRO A 195 0.70 17.11 1.48
CA PRO A 195 2.04 16.69 1.05
C PRO A 195 3.14 16.98 2.11
N ASN A 196 2.87 17.84 3.07
CA ASN A 196 3.77 18.07 4.21
C ASN A 196 3.63 17.03 5.32
N GLY A 197 2.81 16.02 5.10
CA GLY A 197 2.50 14.99 6.07
C GLY A 197 1.51 15.44 7.15
N HIS A 198 1.17 14.50 8.00
CA HIS A 198 0.42 14.77 9.22
C HIS A 198 1.41 15.26 10.29
N THR A 199 1.32 16.54 10.67
CA THR A 199 2.35 17.21 11.51
C THR A 199 2.64 16.48 12.80
N ASP A 200 1.65 15.86 13.41
CA ASP A 200 1.80 15.15 14.67
C ASP A 200 2.46 13.77 14.49
N LEU A 201 2.30 13.13 13.32
CA LEU A 201 2.89 11.83 13.01
C LEU A 201 4.37 11.90 12.58
N ILE A 202 4.89 13.11 12.30
CA ILE A 202 6.29 13.27 11.85
C ILE A 202 7.32 12.82 12.91
N VAL A 203 6.92 12.76 14.17
CA VAL A 203 7.77 12.23 15.24
C VAL A 203 8.06 10.75 15.03
N LEU A 204 7.10 10.01 14.48
CA LEU A 204 7.25 8.59 14.14
C LEU A 204 8.21 8.43 12.97
N HIS A 205 8.09 9.25 11.92
CA HIS A 205 8.98 9.15 10.76
C HIS A 205 10.45 9.24 11.14
N LYS A 206 10.81 10.13 12.09
CA LYS A 206 12.18 10.22 12.59
C LYS A 206 12.65 8.95 13.25
N LEU A 207 11.76 8.25 13.94
CA LEU A 207 12.06 6.98 14.59
C LEU A 207 12.21 5.87 13.54
N LEU A 208 11.30 5.82 12.56
CA LEU A 208 11.34 4.85 11.48
C LEU A 208 12.61 4.99 10.63
N ASP A 209 13.01 6.24 10.34
CA ASP A 209 14.24 6.57 9.60
C ASP A 209 15.51 6.19 10.38
N GLN A 210 15.50 6.39 11.71
CA GLN A 210 16.61 6.02 12.61
C GLN A 210 16.89 4.51 12.61
N TYR A 211 15.86 3.70 12.44
CA TYR A 211 15.92 2.25 12.49
C TYR A 211 15.75 1.58 11.11
N ASP A 212 15.98 2.33 10.03
CA ASP A 212 15.98 1.84 8.66
C ASP A 212 14.72 1.01 8.30
N VAL A 213 13.52 1.43 8.77
CA VAL A 213 12.26 0.83 8.33
C VAL A 213 12.15 0.96 6.82
N ASP A 214 11.74 -0.11 6.12
CA ASP A 214 11.72 -0.16 4.66
C ASP A 214 10.40 0.36 4.07
N LEU A 215 9.29 -0.15 4.59
CA LEU A 215 7.94 0.16 4.11
C LEU A 215 7.04 0.65 5.24
N VAL A 216 6.20 1.63 4.92
CA VAL A 216 5.10 2.09 5.77
C VAL A 216 3.79 1.86 5.04
N LEU A 217 2.95 0.94 5.56
CA LEU A 217 1.61 0.69 5.05
C LEU A 217 0.60 1.49 5.87
N GLN A 218 -0.25 2.25 5.19
CA GLN A 218 -1.17 3.19 5.80
C GLN A 218 -2.51 3.22 5.07
N ALA A 219 -3.55 3.78 5.69
CA ALA A 219 -4.91 3.85 5.17
C ALA A 219 -5.58 5.20 5.44
N ASN A 220 -6.86 5.26 5.84
CA ASN A 220 -7.68 6.45 6.14
C ASN A 220 -7.84 7.44 4.98
N PHE A 221 -6.90 7.55 4.08
CA PHE A 221 -7.06 8.27 2.83
C PHE A 221 -7.59 7.31 1.77
N HIS A 222 -8.88 7.41 1.43
CA HIS A 222 -9.60 6.44 0.60
C HIS A 222 -9.17 6.46 -0.87
N ALA A 223 -7.89 6.23 -1.08
CA ALA A 223 -7.23 6.09 -2.37
C ALA A 223 -6.03 5.14 -2.23
N TYR A 224 -5.53 4.66 -3.36
CA TYR A 224 -4.21 4.05 -3.39
C TYR A 224 -3.16 5.12 -3.73
N GLU A 225 -2.11 5.19 -2.93
CA GLU A 225 -0.95 6.03 -3.22
C GLU A 225 0.34 5.30 -2.88
N ARG A 226 1.38 5.52 -3.68
CA ARG A 226 2.73 5.08 -3.36
C ARG A 226 3.72 6.23 -3.53
N SER A 227 4.50 6.48 -2.47
CA SER A 227 5.56 7.48 -2.50
C SER A 227 6.83 6.96 -3.18
N LYS A 228 7.72 7.87 -3.49
CA LYS A 228 9.15 7.60 -3.64
C LYS A 228 9.74 7.33 -2.24
N PRO A 229 10.96 6.77 -2.13
CA PRO A 229 11.64 6.71 -0.83
C PRO A 229 11.86 8.13 -0.27
N ILE A 230 11.38 8.38 0.94
CA ILE A 230 11.40 9.69 1.61
C ILE A 230 12.10 9.53 2.96
N THR A 231 13.12 10.34 3.22
CA THR A 231 13.75 10.45 4.55
C THR A 231 12.94 11.31 5.50
N SER A 232 13.19 11.22 6.78
CA SER A 232 12.48 12.02 7.80
C SER A 232 12.67 13.53 7.68
N ASP A 233 13.65 13.97 6.90
CA ASP A 233 13.85 15.40 6.54
C ASP A 233 13.03 15.80 5.29
N GLY A 234 12.20 14.90 4.78
CA GLY A 234 11.37 15.12 3.58
C GLY A 234 12.14 15.10 2.27
N ILE A 235 13.35 14.54 2.27
CA ILE A 235 14.21 14.49 1.09
C ILE A 235 13.93 13.20 0.31
N ILE A 236 13.67 13.34 -0.99
CA ILE A 236 13.60 12.24 -1.93
C ILE A 236 15.00 11.93 -2.41
N MET A 237 15.55 10.80 -2.01
CA MET A 237 16.91 10.37 -2.36
C MET A 237 16.96 9.59 -3.68
N ASP A 238 15.87 8.95 -4.06
CA ASP A 238 15.74 8.17 -5.29
C ASP A 238 14.48 8.57 -6.05
N HIS A 239 14.67 9.05 -7.29
CA HIS A 239 13.59 9.45 -8.19
C HIS A 239 13.17 8.33 -9.15
N SER A 240 13.69 7.12 -8.99
CA SER A 240 13.20 5.93 -9.67
C SER A 240 11.71 5.74 -9.37
N LYS A 241 11.02 5.02 -10.24
CA LYS A 241 9.59 4.82 -10.07
C LYS A 241 9.23 3.35 -9.89
N CYS A 242 10.05 2.44 -10.40
CA CYS A 242 9.69 1.04 -10.52
C CYS A 242 10.64 0.09 -9.78
N SER A 243 11.90 0.44 -9.62
CA SER A 243 12.89 -0.41 -8.96
C SER A 243 13.85 0.44 -8.14
N TYR A 244 14.09 0.02 -6.92
CA TYR A 244 14.96 0.67 -5.95
C TYR A 244 15.99 -0.35 -5.44
N ILE A 245 17.24 0.07 -5.32
CA ILE A 245 18.32 -0.75 -4.79
C ILE A 245 18.90 -0.01 -3.58
N ASP A 246 18.83 -0.62 -2.40
CA ASP A 246 19.25 -0.03 -1.12
C ASP A 246 18.72 1.40 -0.94
N PRO A 247 17.42 1.66 -1.15
CA PRO A 247 16.90 3.03 -1.06
C PRO A 247 17.13 3.60 0.33
N LYS A 248 17.43 4.89 0.41
CA LYS A 248 17.43 5.62 1.66
C LYS A 248 16.06 6.26 1.87
N GLY A 249 15.56 6.17 3.11
CA GLY A 249 14.21 6.60 3.46
C GLY A 249 13.15 5.54 3.17
N GLN A 250 11.96 5.78 3.66
CA GLN A 250 10.83 4.84 3.64
C GLN A 250 9.97 5.03 2.39
N ILE A 251 9.42 3.93 1.87
CA ILE A 251 8.35 3.97 0.87
C ILE A 251 7.02 3.88 1.62
N PHE A 252 6.17 4.90 1.44
CA PHE A 252 4.84 4.96 2.01
C PHE A 252 3.83 4.45 1.00
N VAL A 253 3.03 3.45 1.40
CA VAL A 253 1.95 2.89 0.59
C VAL A 253 0.65 3.10 1.33
N THR A 254 -0.23 3.91 0.76
CA THR A 254 -1.60 4.07 1.23
C THR A 254 -2.50 3.10 0.49
N ALA A 255 -3.24 2.27 1.22
CA ALA A 255 -4.18 1.30 0.68
C ALA A 255 -5.55 1.39 1.38
N GLY A 256 -6.11 2.60 1.41
CA GLY A 256 -7.46 2.90 1.92
C GLY A 256 -8.54 2.60 0.90
N THR A 257 -8.41 1.49 0.18
CA THR A 257 -9.21 1.13 -0.99
C THR A 257 -10.09 -0.09 -0.78
N GLY A 258 -10.37 -0.41 0.50
CA GLY A 258 -11.06 -1.62 0.88
C GLY A 258 -12.53 -1.71 0.46
N GLY A 259 -13.21 -0.58 0.20
CA GLY A 259 -14.56 -0.62 -0.32
C GLY A 259 -15.53 0.39 0.27
N HIS A 260 -15.13 1.21 1.25
CA HIS A 260 -15.99 2.23 1.84
C HIS A 260 -16.40 3.30 0.82
N SER A 261 -15.45 4.09 0.36
CA SER A 261 -15.67 5.16 -0.61
C SER A 261 -14.35 5.57 -1.26
N HIS A 262 -14.41 6.42 -2.27
CA HIS A 262 -13.24 7.10 -2.82
C HIS A 262 -13.20 8.57 -2.39
N ILE A 263 -12.00 9.13 -2.31
CA ILE A 263 -11.76 10.54 -2.05
C ILE A 263 -11.10 11.20 -3.27
N ASP A 264 -11.50 12.45 -3.57
CA ASP A 264 -10.85 13.20 -4.66
C ASP A 264 -9.40 13.56 -4.29
N VAL A 265 -8.46 13.15 -5.11
CA VAL A 265 -7.05 13.58 -5.01
C VAL A 265 -6.91 14.94 -5.68
N LYS A 266 -7.01 16.02 -4.87
CA LYS A 266 -7.03 17.42 -5.37
C LYS A 266 -5.66 17.97 -5.70
N ASN A 267 -4.63 17.54 -4.95
CA ASN A 267 -3.29 18.08 -5.06
C ASN A 267 -2.31 16.91 -5.22
N LYS A 268 -1.97 16.59 -6.46
CA LYS A 268 -0.92 15.60 -6.71
C LYS A 268 0.41 16.15 -6.23
N SER A 269 1.02 15.47 -5.27
CA SER A 269 2.33 15.83 -4.73
C SER A 269 3.43 15.08 -5.49
N ASP A 270 4.56 15.75 -5.72
CA ASP A 270 5.76 15.13 -6.31
C ASP A 270 6.39 14.04 -5.42
N LEU A 271 5.94 13.90 -4.18
CA LEU A 271 6.33 12.79 -3.29
C LEU A 271 5.86 11.45 -3.83
N PHE A 272 4.69 11.43 -4.49
CA PHE A 272 4.06 10.19 -4.94
C PHE A 272 4.45 9.84 -6.38
N VAL A 273 4.67 8.55 -6.60
CA VAL A 273 4.87 7.97 -7.93
C VAL A 273 3.52 7.79 -8.62
N ILE A 274 2.52 7.38 -7.83
CA ILE A 274 1.16 7.11 -8.30
C ILE A 274 0.15 7.48 -7.21
N SER A 275 -1.00 7.98 -7.66
CA SER A 275 -2.23 8.12 -6.87
C SER A 275 -3.39 7.61 -7.73
N ASN A 276 -4.18 6.68 -7.18
CA ASN A 276 -5.37 6.12 -7.82
C ASN A 276 -6.56 6.25 -6.87
N GLU A 277 -7.57 6.98 -7.32
CA GLU A 277 -8.82 7.26 -6.60
C GLU A 277 -10.04 6.61 -7.27
N ASN A 278 -9.84 5.67 -8.19
CA ASN A 278 -10.90 5.14 -9.04
C ASN A 278 -11.17 3.66 -8.82
N ASP A 279 -10.18 2.93 -8.30
CA ASP A 279 -10.27 1.48 -8.17
C ASP A 279 -10.27 1.07 -6.69
N PHE A 280 -11.21 0.23 -6.29
CA PHE A 280 -11.12 -0.57 -5.07
C PHE A 280 -10.21 -1.76 -5.32
N GLY A 281 -9.51 -2.20 -4.27
CA GLY A 281 -8.54 -3.28 -4.34
C GLY A 281 -7.69 -3.35 -3.09
N PHE A 282 -6.63 -4.13 -3.16
CA PHE A 282 -5.70 -4.34 -2.06
C PHE A 282 -4.24 -4.25 -2.52
N PHE A 283 -3.36 -3.94 -1.60
CA PHE A 283 -1.92 -3.99 -1.81
C PHE A 283 -1.42 -5.39 -1.50
N ASN A 284 -0.67 -5.97 -2.43
CA ASN A 284 -0.02 -7.27 -2.29
C ASN A 284 1.51 -7.08 -2.26
N LEU A 285 2.15 -7.59 -1.22
CA LEU A 285 3.59 -7.57 -1.03
C LEU A 285 4.12 -8.98 -1.19
N LYS A 286 4.96 -9.21 -2.19
CA LYS A 286 5.67 -10.46 -2.44
C LYS A 286 7.08 -10.37 -1.93
N ILE A 287 7.51 -11.35 -1.14
CA ILE A 287 8.82 -11.34 -0.49
C ILE A 287 9.57 -12.64 -0.77
N GLU A 288 10.82 -12.53 -1.24
CA GLU A 288 11.75 -13.64 -1.38
C GLU A 288 13.16 -13.17 -1.07
N GLY A 289 13.70 -13.57 0.09
CA GLY A 289 15.01 -13.15 0.57
C GLY A 289 15.14 -11.61 0.58
N LYS A 290 16.16 -11.08 -0.08
CA LYS A 290 16.47 -9.65 -0.17
C LYS A 290 15.73 -8.90 -1.29
N VAL A 291 14.60 -9.42 -1.74
CA VAL A 291 13.75 -8.79 -2.78
C VAL A 291 12.32 -8.73 -2.29
N ILE A 292 11.72 -7.57 -2.41
CA ILE A 292 10.28 -7.38 -2.27
C ILE A 292 9.70 -6.79 -3.56
N VAL A 293 8.49 -7.21 -3.90
CA VAL A 293 7.69 -6.66 -4.99
C VAL A 293 6.32 -6.26 -4.43
N GLY A 294 6.00 -4.98 -4.52
CA GLY A 294 4.70 -4.45 -4.16
C GLY A 294 3.80 -4.29 -5.38
N GLU A 295 2.54 -4.70 -5.26
CA GLU A 295 1.52 -4.60 -6.32
C GLU A 295 0.23 -4.02 -5.75
N PHE A 296 -0.39 -3.06 -6.42
CA PHE A 296 -1.79 -2.73 -6.16
C PHE A 296 -2.68 -3.46 -7.15
N ILE A 297 -3.51 -4.36 -6.63
CA ILE A 297 -4.41 -5.23 -7.41
C ILE A 297 -5.84 -4.73 -7.22
N ALA A 298 -6.42 -4.19 -8.31
CA ALA A 298 -7.81 -3.77 -8.31
C ALA A 298 -8.77 -4.97 -8.29
N ASN A 299 -10.02 -4.78 -7.85
CA ASN A 299 -11.08 -5.80 -7.85
C ASN A 299 -11.36 -6.41 -9.24
N SER A 300 -10.99 -5.68 -10.29
CA SER A 300 -11.03 -6.20 -11.66
C SER A 300 -9.94 -7.23 -11.99
N GLY A 301 -9.01 -7.48 -11.07
CA GLY A 301 -7.79 -8.27 -11.27
C GLY A 301 -6.68 -7.53 -12.01
N LYS A 302 -6.88 -6.25 -12.34
CA LYS A 302 -5.85 -5.43 -12.98
C LYS A 302 -4.80 -5.00 -11.96
N ILE A 303 -3.52 -5.19 -12.27
CA ILE A 303 -2.42 -4.57 -11.52
C ILE A 303 -2.31 -3.11 -11.98
N ILE A 304 -2.58 -2.19 -11.05
CA ILE A 304 -2.56 -0.74 -11.29
C ILE A 304 -1.17 -0.17 -11.05
N ASP A 305 -0.48 -0.67 -10.03
CA ASP A 305 0.90 -0.31 -9.69
C ASP A 305 1.71 -1.55 -9.40
N ILE A 306 3.01 -1.49 -9.74
CA ILE A 306 3.98 -2.51 -9.39
C ILE A 306 5.35 -1.87 -9.18
N PHE A 307 6.07 -2.28 -8.14
CA PHE A 307 7.44 -1.83 -7.89
C PHE A 307 8.26 -2.91 -7.20
N GLU A 308 9.55 -2.74 -7.23
CA GLU A 308 10.52 -3.66 -6.62
C GLU A 308 11.49 -2.90 -5.73
N VAL A 309 11.82 -3.48 -4.58
CA VAL A 309 12.92 -3.04 -3.72
C VAL A 309 13.88 -4.21 -3.51
N ARG A 310 15.17 -3.93 -3.60
CA ARG A 310 16.25 -4.92 -3.37
C ARG A 310 17.22 -4.40 -2.34
N LYS A 311 17.71 -5.29 -1.48
CA LYS A 311 18.86 -5.08 -0.61
C LYS A 311 20.08 -5.77 -1.21
N SER A 312 21.21 -5.07 -1.24
CA SER A 312 22.48 -5.65 -1.63
C SER A 312 22.91 -6.74 -0.64
N THR A 313 23.66 -7.69 -1.13
CA THR A 313 24.24 -8.78 -0.32
C THR A 313 25.41 -8.27 0.52
#